data_6d393fd69a97aa3a15812b4b2a0c2e79
#
_entry.id   6d393fd69a97aa3a15812b4b2a0c2e79
#
_cell.length_a   1.000
_cell.length_b   1.000
_cell.length_c   1.000
_cell.angle_alpha   90.00
_cell.angle_beta   90.00
_cell.angle_gamma   90.00
#
_symmetry.space_group_name_H-M   'P 1'
#
loop_
_entity.id
_entity.type
_entity.pdbx_description
1 polymer ?
#
loop_
_entity_poly.entity_id
_entity_poly.type
_entity_poly.pdbx_seq_one_letter_code
_entity_poly.pdbx_strand_id
1 'polypeptide(L)'
;MFSSLSIPQQEARFRESLKVVPVRNASARVVESDDPDELVVEVQLRYEGAVLKGLQRLFKLHATKRYVLDLIGRRVYEAVDGRKTFEQLIDEFAAREKLTFFESRALLGQYFQTLVRRGVVVATLPRPPRPPAA
;
A
#
# COMPACT_ATOMS: atom_id res chain seq x y z
N MET A 1 23.12 5.01 4.90
CA MET A 1 23.24 6.44 5.24
C MET A 1 22.12 6.81 6.19
N PHE A 2 22.47 7.32 7.34
CA PHE A 2 21.49 7.65 8.36
C PHE A 2 20.88 9.01 8.10
N SER A 3 19.56 9.06 8.11
CA SER A 3 18.83 10.30 8.03
C SER A 3 19.10 11.09 9.32
N SER A 4 19.69 12.27 9.18
CA SER A 4 20.01 13.16 10.29
C SER A 4 18.81 14.03 10.70
N LEU A 5 17.60 13.44 10.68
CA LEU A 5 16.41 14.16 11.12
C LEU A 5 16.43 14.39 12.61
N SER A 6 16.09 15.60 13.02
CA SER A 6 15.88 15.91 14.44
C SER A 6 14.68 15.17 15.00
N ILE A 7 14.61 15.02 16.32
CA ILE A 7 13.47 14.38 16.99
C ILE A 7 12.13 15.04 16.59
N PRO A 8 11.99 16.39 16.60
CA PRO A 8 10.75 17.02 16.14
C PRO A 8 10.38 16.70 14.70
N GLN A 9 11.38 16.58 13.80
CA GLN A 9 11.12 16.19 12.41
C GLN A 9 10.66 14.74 12.30
N GLN A 10 11.22 13.85 13.10
CA GLN A 10 10.81 12.45 13.15
C GLN A 10 9.37 12.31 13.66
N GLU A 11 9.03 13.07 14.70
CA GLU A 11 7.67 13.10 15.24
C GLU A 11 6.65 13.62 14.21
N ALA A 12 7.01 14.69 13.50
CA ALA A 12 6.15 15.25 12.47
C ALA A 12 5.91 14.26 11.34
N ARG A 13 6.95 13.57 10.88
CA ARG A 13 6.81 12.50 9.87
C ARG A 13 5.97 11.34 10.37
N PHE A 14 6.14 10.97 11.62
CA PHE A 14 5.34 9.93 12.23
C PHE A 14 3.86 10.29 12.21
N ARG A 15 3.52 11.51 12.65
CA ARG A 15 2.14 11.99 12.66
C ARG A 15 1.55 12.05 11.26
N GLU A 16 2.32 12.49 10.29
CA GLU A 16 1.88 12.52 8.88
C GLU A 16 1.64 11.13 8.33
N SER A 17 2.50 10.17 8.66
CA SER A 17 2.32 8.79 8.21
C SER A 17 1.02 8.17 8.71
N LEU A 18 0.58 8.56 9.91
CA LEU A 18 -0.66 8.06 10.48
C LEU A 18 -1.90 8.58 9.74
N LYS A 19 -1.79 9.69 9.04
CA LYS A 19 -2.88 10.31 8.26
C LYS A 19 -2.98 9.76 6.84
N VAL A 20 -2.01 8.99 6.40
CA VAL A 20 -2.03 8.39 5.06
C VAL A 20 -3.22 7.46 4.93
N VAL A 21 -3.91 7.56 3.80
CA VAL A 21 -5.02 6.67 3.45
C VAL A 21 -4.52 5.70 2.39
N PRO A 22 -4.34 4.42 2.72
CA PRO A 22 -4.00 3.41 1.72
C PRO A 22 -5.19 3.15 0.80
N VAL A 23 -4.90 3.03 -0.49
CA VAL A 23 -5.90 2.75 -1.52
C VAL A 23 -5.39 1.59 -2.37
N ARG A 24 -6.27 0.64 -2.68
CA ARG A 24 -5.93 -0.43 -3.61
C ARG A 24 -5.66 0.15 -4.99
N ASN A 25 -4.58 -0.28 -5.63
CA ASN A 25 -4.30 0.14 -6.99
C ASN A 25 -5.34 -0.45 -7.93
N ALA A 26 -6.06 0.41 -8.66
CA ALA A 26 -7.09 -0.02 -9.60
C ALA A 26 -6.53 -0.87 -10.76
N SER A 27 -5.25 -0.72 -11.06
CA SER A 27 -4.56 -1.51 -12.09
C SER A 27 -4.11 -2.88 -11.60
N ALA A 28 -4.22 -3.15 -10.31
CA ALA A 28 -3.88 -4.45 -9.73
C ALA A 28 -5.14 -5.32 -9.68
N ARG A 29 -5.02 -6.58 -10.09
CA ARG A 29 -6.12 -7.53 -10.13
C ARG A 29 -5.90 -8.66 -9.13
N VAL A 30 -6.94 -8.99 -8.39
CA VAL A 30 -6.95 -10.19 -7.57
C VAL A 30 -7.25 -11.38 -8.47
N VAL A 31 -6.40 -12.39 -8.39
CA VAL A 31 -6.53 -13.64 -9.15
C VAL A 31 -6.80 -14.75 -8.15
N GLU A 32 -7.63 -15.71 -8.53
CA GLU A 32 -7.91 -16.86 -7.68
C GLU A 32 -6.64 -17.68 -7.43
N SER A 33 -6.48 -18.12 -6.18
CA SER A 33 -5.40 -19.00 -5.78
C SER A 33 -5.96 -20.36 -5.38
N ASP A 34 -5.16 -21.41 -5.59
CA ASP A 34 -5.52 -22.76 -5.16
C ASP A 34 -5.53 -22.90 -3.63
N ASP A 35 -4.79 -22.04 -2.94
CA ASP A 35 -4.72 -22.00 -1.48
C ASP A 35 -5.69 -20.95 -0.94
N PRO A 36 -6.68 -21.32 -0.10
CA PRO A 36 -7.64 -20.35 0.44
C PRO A 36 -7.03 -19.32 1.40
N ASP A 37 -5.85 -19.60 1.96
CA ASP A 37 -5.17 -18.69 2.87
C ASP A 37 -4.29 -17.68 2.12
N GLU A 38 -4.09 -17.87 0.83
CA GLU A 38 -3.27 -16.98 0.02
C GLU A 38 -4.14 -16.08 -0.85
N LEU A 39 -3.62 -14.90 -1.15
CA LEU A 39 -4.19 -13.99 -2.13
C LEU A 39 -3.14 -13.70 -3.20
N VAL A 40 -3.49 -13.90 -4.44
CA VAL A 40 -2.61 -13.59 -5.56
C VAL A 40 -3.05 -12.28 -6.18
N VAL A 41 -2.13 -11.33 -6.26
CA VAL A 41 -2.39 -10.04 -6.88
C VAL A 41 -1.49 -9.90 -8.11
N GLU A 42 -2.12 -9.62 -9.24
CA GLU A 42 -1.44 -9.42 -10.51
C GLU A 42 -1.35 -7.93 -10.80
N VAL A 43 -0.12 -7.44 -10.99
CA VAL A 43 0.15 -6.03 -11.23
C VAL A 43 0.73 -5.87 -12.62
N GLN A 44 0.17 -4.96 -13.42
CA GLN A 44 0.73 -4.61 -14.71
C GLN A 44 1.91 -3.66 -14.52
N LEU A 45 3.05 -4.05 -15.08
CA LEU A 45 4.22 -3.20 -15.10
C LEU A 45 4.10 -2.21 -16.26
N ARG A 46 4.16 -0.93 -15.94
CA ARG A 46 4.23 0.13 -16.95
C ARG A 46 5.70 0.45 -17.20
N TYR A 47 6.11 0.28 -18.44
CA TYR A 47 7.42 0.77 -18.86
C TYR A 47 7.30 2.26 -19.16
N GLU A 48 8.08 3.06 -18.45
CA GLU A 48 8.19 4.49 -18.73
C GLU A 48 9.22 4.71 -19.81
N GLY A 49 8.95 5.67 -20.70
CA GLY A 49 9.83 6.02 -21.79
C GLY A 49 9.25 5.64 -23.15
N ALA A 50 9.41 6.54 -24.14
CA ALA A 50 8.84 6.38 -25.48
C ALA A 50 9.38 5.14 -26.21
N VAL A 51 10.66 4.83 -26.03
CA VAL A 51 11.31 3.67 -26.67
C VAL A 51 10.75 2.35 -26.12
N LEU A 52 10.63 2.25 -24.79
CA LEU A 52 10.11 1.05 -24.15
C LEU A 52 8.63 0.85 -24.42
N LYS A 53 7.84 1.93 -24.47
CA LYS A 53 6.44 1.88 -24.86
C LYS A 53 6.26 1.42 -26.30
N GLY A 54 7.13 1.88 -27.19
CA GLY A 54 7.13 1.45 -28.60
C GLY A 54 7.45 -0.03 -28.75
N LEU A 55 8.47 -0.50 -28.02
CA LEU A 55 8.84 -1.92 -28.00
C LEU A 55 7.72 -2.78 -27.41
N GLN A 56 7.07 -2.31 -26.35
CA GLN A 56 5.96 -3.01 -25.74
C GLN A 56 4.78 -3.18 -26.71
N ARG A 57 4.47 -2.14 -27.47
CA ARG A 57 3.43 -2.21 -28.51
C ARG A 57 3.81 -3.15 -29.64
N LEU A 58 5.07 -3.08 -30.09
CA LEU A 58 5.56 -3.85 -31.23
C LEU A 58 5.59 -5.36 -30.93
N PHE A 59 6.03 -5.73 -29.73
CA PHE A 59 6.20 -7.12 -29.32
C PHE A 59 5.05 -7.65 -28.46
N LYS A 60 4.01 -6.85 -28.22
CA LYS A 60 2.90 -7.20 -27.33
C LYS A 60 3.39 -7.73 -25.97
N LEU A 61 4.42 -7.11 -25.44
CA LEU A 61 4.99 -7.49 -24.15
C LEU A 61 4.06 -7.01 -23.03
N HIS A 62 3.26 -7.95 -22.54
CA HIS A 62 2.48 -7.72 -21.32
C HIS A 62 3.34 -8.14 -20.14
N ALA A 63 4.05 -7.19 -19.54
CA ALA A 63 4.77 -7.48 -18.32
C ALA A 63 3.80 -7.38 -17.16
N THR A 64 3.28 -8.52 -16.74
CA THR A 64 2.53 -8.63 -15.49
C THR A 64 3.38 -9.34 -14.46
N LYS A 65 3.31 -8.88 -13.23
CA LYS A 65 4.00 -9.50 -12.11
C LYS A 65 2.97 -9.98 -11.11
N ARG A 66 3.09 -11.23 -10.68
CA ARG A 66 2.20 -11.82 -9.69
C ARG A 66 2.88 -11.82 -8.34
N TYR A 67 2.15 -11.37 -7.34
CA TYR A 67 2.59 -11.39 -5.95
C TYR A 67 1.64 -12.26 -5.15
N VAL A 68 2.21 -13.16 -4.38
CA VAL A 68 1.44 -14.01 -3.48
C VAL A 68 1.48 -13.38 -2.10
N LEU A 69 0.32 -13.09 -1.55
CA LEU A 69 0.18 -12.59 -0.19
C LEU A 69 -0.15 -13.74 0.74
N ASP A 70 0.56 -13.82 1.86
CA ASP A 70 0.25 -14.79 2.90
C ASP A 70 -1.06 -14.40 3.63
N LEU A 71 -1.46 -15.19 4.61
CA LEU A 71 -2.71 -14.93 5.34
C LEU A 71 -2.73 -13.53 5.97
N ILE A 72 -1.63 -13.09 6.55
CA ILE A 72 -1.55 -11.77 7.16
C ILE A 72 -1.59 -10.68 6.08
N GLY A 73 -0.83 -10.84 5.01
CA GLY A 73 -0.83 -9.92 3.87
C GLY A 73 -2.21 -9.82 3.23
N ARG A 74 -2.92 -10.92 3.12
CA ARG A 74 -4.30 -10.96 2.64
C ARG A 74 -5.23 -10.14 3.55
N ARG A 75 -5.13 -10.33 4.87
CA ARG A 75 -5.93 -9.57 5.83
C ARG A 75 -5.64 -8.08 5.77
N VAL A 76 -4.37 -7.71 5.63
CA VAL A 76 -3.97 -6.31 5.47
C VAL A 76 -4.56 -5.73 4.18
N TYR A 77 -4.45 -6.46 3.07
CA TYR A 77 -5.00 -6.02 1.79
C TYR A 77 -6.53 -5.86 1.84
N GLU A 78 -7.23 -6.81 2.44
CA GLU A 78 -8.69 -6.77 2.57
C GLU A 78 -9.17 -5.61 3.45
N ALA A 79 -8.36 -5.19 4.42
CA ALA A 79 -8.69 -4.06 5.29
C ALA A 79 -8.56 -2.70 4.59
N VAL A 80 -7.83 -2.63 3.48
CA VAL A 80 -7.66 -1.39 2.70
C VAL A 80 -8.93 -1.11 1.92
N ASP A 81 -9.67 -0.10 2.34
CA ASP A 81 -10.94 0.29 1.72
C ASP A 81 -10.91 1.66 1.03
N GLY A 82 -9.76 2.34 1.06
CA GLY A 82 -9.62 3.67 0.49
C GLY A 82 -10.18 4.80 1.35
N ARG A 83 -10.66 4.50 2.54
CA ARG A 83 -11.24 5.49 3.47
C ARG A 83 -10.52 5.55 4.79
N LYS A 84 -10.09 4.40 5.31
CA LYS A 84 -9.41 4.30 6.60
C LYS A 84 -7.99 4.86 6.50
N THR A 85 -7.61 5.61 7.50
CA THR A 85 -6.22 6.07 7.64
C THR A 85 -5.34 4.93 8.12
N PHE A 86 -4.04 5.11 7.95
CA PHE A 86 -3.06 4.15 8.46
C PHE A 86 -3.22 3.93 9.97
N GLU A 87 -3.46 5.00 10.72
CA GLU A 87 -3.72 4.92 12.16
C GLU A 87 -4.92 4.04 12.48
N GLN A 88 -6.04 4.23 11.77
CA GLN A 88 -7.24 3.42 11.97
C GLN A 88 -6.98 1.94 11.67
N LEU A 89 -6.21 1.66 10.64
CA LEU A 89 -5.83 0.29 10.30
C LEU A 89 -4.94 -0.33 11.37
N ILE A 90 -4.00 0.45 11.92
CA ILE A 90 -3.15 0.00 13.03
C ILE A 90 -4.01 -0.36 14.24
N ASP A 91 -4.94 0.51 14.61
CA ASP A 91 -5.82 0.28 15.77
C ASP A 91 -6.69 -0.96 15.59
N GLU A 92 -7.31 -1.12 14.42
CA GLU A 92 -8.15 -2.28 14.12
C GLU A 92 -7.35 -3.58 14.15
N PHE A 93 -6.15 -3.54 13.55
CA PHE A 93 -5.30 -4.72 13.48
C PHE A 93 -4.75 -5.10 14.86
N ALA A 94 -4.40 -4.10 15.67
CA ALA A 94 -3.97 -4.30 17.05
C ALA A 94 -5.06 -4.98 17.88
N ALA A 95 -6.29 -4.53 17.75
CA ALA A 95 -7.42 -5.12 18.46
C ALA A 95 -7.71 -6.56 18.01
N ARG A 96 -7.67 -6.81 16.70
CA ARG A 96 -7.95 -8.12 16.12
C ARG A 96 -6.90 -9.16 16.49
N GLU A 97 -5.61 -8.78 16.38
CA GLU A 97 -4.51 -9.69 16.58
C GLU A 97 -3.95 -9.63 18.01
N LYS A 98 -4.57 -8.87 18.88
CA LYS A 98 -4.15 -8.69 20.28
C LYS A 98 -2.71 -8.21 20.41
N LEU A 99 -2.38 -7.21 19.61
CA LEU A 99 -1.08 -6.56 19.61
C LEU A 99 -1.17 -5.19 20.26
N THR A 100 -0.03 -4.68 20.72
CA THR A 100 0.06 -3.27 21.10
C THR A 100 0.01 -2.40 19.84
N PHE A 101 -0.27 -1.11 20.02
CA PHE A 101 -0.25 -0.16 18.91
C PHE A 101 1.11 -0.18 18.19
N PHE A 102 2.19 -0.19 18.94
CA PHE A 102 3.54 -0.17 18.36
C PHE A 102 3.88 -1.44 17.61
N GLU A 103 3.47 -2.59 18.13
CA GLU A 103 3.65 -3.87 17.44
C GLU A 103 2.86 -3.92 16.15
N SER A 104 1.60 -3.49 16.18
CA SER A 104 0.74 -3.43 15.02
C SER A 104 1.28 -2.45 13.98
N ARG A 105 1.75 -1.27 14.41
CA ARG A 105 2.35 -0.29 13.54
C ARG A 105 3.59 -0.82 12.83
N ALA A 106 4.47 -1.50 13.56
CA ALA A 106 5.68 -2.08 12.97
C ALA A 106 5.33 -3.14 11.91
N LEU A 107 4.37 -4.00 12.23
CA LEU A 107 3.94 -5.07 11.33
C LEU A 107 3.26 -4.50 10.08
N LEU A 108 2.27 -3.64 10.25
CA LEU A 108 1.58 -3.02 9.12
C LEU A 108 2.50 -2.14 8.30
N GLY A 109 3.44 -1.44 8.94
CA GLY A 109 4.42 -0.63 8.25
C GLY A 109 5.25 -1.45 7.27
N GLN A 110 5.70 -2.62 7.68
CA GLN A 110 6.43 -3.54 6.80
C GLN A 110 5.57 -4.01 5.63
N TYR A 111 4.35 -4.44 5.91
CA TYR A 111 3.44 -4.91 4.85
C TYR A 111 3.09 -3.81 3.87
N PHE A 112 2.72 -2.63 4.33
CA PHE A 112 2.38 -1.52 3.45
C PHE A 112 3.58 -1.03 2.64
N GLN A 113 4.76 -0.98 3.23
CA GLN A 113 5.97 -0.62 2.49
C GLN A 113 6.19 -1.58 1.33
N THR A 114 6.01 -2.87 1.56
CA THR A 114 6.12 -3.90 0.53
C THR A 114 5.02 -3.77 -0.51
N LEU A 115 3.77 -3.60 -0.09
CA LEU A 115 2.63 -3.49 -1.00
C LEU A 115 2.71 -2.23 -1.88
N VAL A 116 3.15 -1.12 -1.32
CA VAL A 116 3.34 0.12 -2.07
C VAL A 116 4.48 -0.04 -3.07
N ARG A 117 5.59 -0.64 -2.65
CA ARG A 117 6.74 -0.89 -3.54
C ARG A 117 6.36 -1.79 -4.72
N ARG A 118 5.50 -2.78 -4.48
CA ARG A 118 5.02 -3.70 -5.51
C ARG A 118 3.88 -3.13 -6.35
N GLY A 119 3.37 -1.95 -6.03
CA GLY A 119 2.27 -1.33 -6.76
C GLY A 119 0.90 -1.93 -6.49
N VAL A 120 0.75 -2.72 -5.44
CA VAL A 120 -0.52 -3.32 -5.04
C VAL A 120 -1.42 -2.30 -4.35
N VAL A 121 -0.81 -1.41 -3.56
CA VAL A 121 -1.48 -0.36 -2.79
C VAL A 121 -0.80 0.97 -3.07
N VAL A 122 -1.59 2.02 -3.09
CA VAL A 122 -1.11 3.40 -3.25
C VAL A 122 -1.37 4.14 -1.95
N ALA A 123 -0.38 4.90 -1.48
CA ALA A 123 -0.54 5.75 -0.32
C ALA A 123 -1.04 7.13 -0.77
N THR A 124 -2.17 7.56 -0.20
CA THR A 124 -2.74 8.87 -0.50
C THR A 124 -2.86 9.69 0.77
N LEU A 125 -2.81 11.01 0.61
CA LEU A 125 -3.08 11.92 1.71
C LEU A 125 -4.56 12.30 1.70
N PRO A 126 -5.18 12.51 2.88
CA PRO A 126 -6.55 12.98 2.92
C PRO A 126 -6.64 14.34 2.23
N ARG A 127 -7.68 14.53 1.40
CA ARG A 127 -7.91 15.82 0.76
C ARG A 127 -8.20 16.86 1.84
N PRO A 128 -7.55 18.03 1.79
CA PRO A 128 -7.95 19.11 2.66
C PRO A 128 -9.41 19.49 2.36
N PRO A 129 -10.17 19.92 3.38
CA PRO A 129 -11.53 20.35 3.13
C PRO A 129 -11.52 21.48 2.09
N ARG A 130 -12.44 21.43 1.12
CA ARG A 130 -12.56 22.49 0.13
C ARG A 130 -12.78 23.82 0.86
N PRO A 131 -12.01 24.88 0.53
CA PRO A 131 -12.32 26.18 1.06
C PRO A 131 -13.74 26.56 0.64
N PRO A 132 -14.51 27.23 1.51
CA PRO A 132 -15.84 27.66 1.13
C PRO A 132 -15.75 28.54 -0.13
N ALA A 133 -16.64 28.29 -1.08
CA ALA A 133 -16.70 29.09 -2.27
C ALA A 133 -16.97 30.55 -1.87
N ALA A 134 -16.05 31.42 -2.27
CA ALA A 134 -16.19 32.84 -1.99
C ALA A 134 -17.35 33.44 -2.78
#